data_c9ebf2af7a4205ec6433f1d9d391af7f
#
_entry.id   c9ebf2af7a4205ec6433f1d9d391af7f
#
_cell.length_a   1.000
_cell.length_b   1.000
_cell.length_c   1.000
_cell.angle_alpha   90.00
_cell.angle_beta   90.00
_cell.angle_gamma   90.00
#
_symmetry.space_group_name_H-M   'P 1'
#
loop_
_entity.id
_entity.type
_entity.pdbx_description
1 polymer ?
#
loop_
_entity_poly.entity_id
_entity_poly.type
_entity_poly.pdbx_seq_one_letter_code
_entity_poly.pdbx_strand_id
1 'polypeptide(L)'
;MAFQVSPGVLVQERDLTRIIPAVSTSIGAVAGQFSQGPLDEIVSISSEQELVDTFGKPDSDNFEYFFSAANFLQYSNALKVVRASQTSTLNATSNGSGLLVKNKQDYEDNYSAGQGSVGTFAARSAGAWGNNLSVETCPSANAFEQTTTTSQQVDGSTSVGDTTITVDSDATNYINVGDIIEFSSTASGVDFTTGEKYRVTNVASTQLTIVQHPRGAGGLITAVVDNARIKRKWRYADQVDGAPGTSAWTSTRSGSGDEIHVVVVDEDGGVSGVPGTVLESFSKLSKASDAKSPQGEVLYYPTVIQNKSKFVFWMDHNTSGTNWGNAAAGTTFTAVDVPSSESLSGGANGTAVTDGQLKTAYEKFNDADTVDVGLIIAGPSGSSSHIDSLITIAENRKDVVVFASPQRSDVVNVADSNTQTANVIDFFSGVRSSSYVVFDSGYKYSYDRYNDVFRYCPLNGDIAGLAARTDLLADSWYSPAGLNRGIIRGAAKLAYNPTKVQRDDLYTNRINPVATFSGQGTILFGDKTGLTSPSAFDRINVRRLFITLEKAISTASK
;
A
#
# COMPACT_ATOMS: atom_id res chain seq x y z
N MET A 1 45.94 -6.28 -25.46
CA MET A 1 44.76 -5.46 -25.93
C MET A 1 45.30 -4.26 -26.68
N ALA A 2 44.94 -4.11 -27.94
CA ALA A 2 45.34 -2.92 -28.71
C ALA A 2 44.59 -1.71 -28.20
N PHE A 3 45.30 -0.74 -27.66
CA PHE A 3 44.72 0.56 -27.24
C PHE A 3 44.51 1.42 -28.49
N GLN A 4 43.31 1.92 -28.69
CA GLN A 4 43.01 2.87 -29.76
C GLN A 4 43.50 4.25 -29.33
N VAL A 5 44.44 4.80 -30.10
CA VAL A 5 45.16 6.04 -29.78
C VAL A 5 44.49 7.28 -30.43
N SER A 6 43.59 7.09 -31.39
CA SER A 6 42.82 8.17 -32.05
C SER A 6 41.30 8.03 -31.80
N PRO A 7 40.51 9.11 -31.86
CA PRO A 7 39.07 9.03 -31.78
C PRO A 7 38.49 8.09 -32.83
N GLY A 8 37.76 7.06 -32.39
CA GLY A 8 37.13 6.08 -33.27
C GLY A 8 36.19 5.16 -32.47
N VAL A 9 35.34 4.43 -33.14
CA VAL A 9 34.45 3.44 -32.56
C VAL A 9 35.14 2.06 -32.62
N LEU A 10 35.47 1.50 -31.46
CA LEU A 10 35.96 0.12 -31.35
C LEU A 10 34.76 -0.82 -31.34
N VAL A 11 34.54 -1.52 -32.44
CA VAL A 11 33.58 -2.62 -32.52
C VAL A 11 34.25 -3.89 -32.10
N GLN A 12 33.80 -4.50 -31.00
CA GLN A 12 34.22 -5.82 -30.56
C GLN A 12 33.07 -6.79 -30.73
N GLU A 13 33.27 -7.83 -31.49
CA GLU A 13 32.39 -8.99 -31.51
C GLU A 13 32.66 -9.81 -30.24
N ARG A 14 31.63 -9.98 -29.40
CA ARG A 14 31.67 -10.82 -28.21
C ARG A 14 30.75 -12.01 -28.45
N ASP A 15 31.32 -13.19 -28.48
CA ASP A 15 30.54 -14.43 -28.49
C ASP A 15 29.85 -14.61 -27.12
N LEU A 16 28.55 -14.35 -27.06
CA LEU A 16 27.72 -14.51 -25.88
C LEU A 16 27.21 -15.94 -25.69
N THR A 17 27.45 -16.84 -26.62
CA THR A 17 26.99 -18.24 -26.55
C THR A 17 27.66 -19.04 -25.42
N ARG A 18 28.72 -18.51 -24.80
CA ARG A 18 29.40 -19.13 -23.65
C ARG A 18 29.04 -18.49 -22.31
N ILE A 19 28.16 -17.51 -22.25
CA ILE A 19 27.66 -16.94 -20.99
C ILE A 19 26.48 -17.80 -20.58
N ILE A 20 26.69 -18.69 -19.61
CA ILE A 20 25.60 -19.33 -18.90
C ILE A 20 24.85 -18.18 -18.17
N PRO A 21 23.58 -17.90 -18.48
CA PRO A 21 22.85 -16.87 -17.80
C PRO A 21 22.84 -17.16 -16.29
N ALA A 22 23.15 -16.16 -15.47
CA ALA A 22 23.05 -16.29 -14.03
C ALA A 22 21.57 -16.55 -13.68
N VAL A 23 21.27 -17.71 -13.14
CA VAL A 23 19.92 -18.10 -12.76
C VAL A 23 19.67 -17.62 -11.34
N SER A 24 18.66 -16.78 -11.15
CA SER A 24 18.27 -16.34 -9.81
C SER A 24 17.54 -17.46 -9.07
N THR A 25 18.07 -17.84 -7.90
CA THR A 25 17.46 -18.84 -6.99
C THR A 25 17.05 -18.22 -5.65
N SER A 26 17.31 -16.92 -5.47
CA SER A 26 17.17 -16.20 -4.20
C SER A 26 15.91 -15.32 -4.13
N ILE A 27 15.06 -15.31 -5.17
CA ILE A 27 13.82 -14.53 -5.17
C ILE A 27 12.76 -15.28 -4.37
N GLY A 28 12.26 -14.62 -3.30
CA GLY A 28 11.18 -15.12 -2.48
C GLY A 28 9.80 -14.79 -3.05
N ALA A 29 8.80 -15.59 -2.68
CA ALA A 29 7.39 -15.34 -2.97
C ALA A 29 6.55 -15.58 -1.71
N VAL A 30 5.63 -14.68 -1.42
CA VAL A 30 4.66 -14.83 -0.33
C VAL A 30 3.32 -14.27 -0.75
N ALA A 31 2.24 -14.94 -0.35
CA ALA A 31 0.90 -14.38 -0.43
C ALA A 31 0.26 -14.37 0.95
N GLY A 32 -0.58 -13.37 1.21
CA GLY A 32 -1.19 -13.25 2.53
C GLY A 32 -2.19 -12.13 2.67
N GLN A 33 -2.64 -11.96 3.89
CA GLN A 33 -3.51 -10.88 4.31
C GLN A 33 -2.67 -9.63 4.62
N PHE A 34 -3.06 -8.50 4.03
CA PHE A 34 -2.45 -7.18 4.30
C PHE A 34 -3.54 -6.12 4.38
N SER A 35 -3.26 -5.01 5.06
CA SER A 35 -4.26 -3.97 5.31
C SER A 35 -4.52 -3.05 4.11
N GLN A 36 -3.57 -2.94 3.19
CA GLN A 36 -3.67 -2.12 1.98
C GLN A 36 -2.87 -2.74 0.83
N GLY A 37 -2.80 -2.07 -0.32
CA GLY A 37 -2.11 -2.55 -1.52
C GLY A 37 -3.04 -3.25 -2.51
N PRO A 38 -2.56 -3.50 -3.73
CA PRO A 38 -3.34 -4.16 -4.76
C PRO A 38 -3.66 -5.61 -4.39
N LEU A 39 -4.88 -6.04 -4.69
CA LEU A 39 -5.35 -7.42 -4.50
C LEU A 39 -5.03 -8.25 -5.74
N ASP A 40 -4.67 -9.51 -5.53
CA ASP A 40 -4.45 -10.52 -6.59
C ASP A 40 -3.41 -10.11 -7.66
N GLU A 41 -2.51 -9.20 -7.32
CA GLU A 41 -1.43 -8.70 -8.19
C GLU A 41 -0.07 -9.00 -7.56
N ILE A 42 0.92 -9.37 -8.39
CA ILE A 42 2.30 -9.61 -7.93
C ILE A 42 3.03 -8.28 -7.85
N VAL A 43 3.48 -7.91 -6.65
CA VAL A 43 4.29 -6.72 -6.41
C VAL A 43 5.69 -7.14 -5.98
N SER A 44 6.71 -6.57 -6.60
CA SER A 44 8.11 -6.78 -6.21
C SER A 44 8.49 -5.82 -5.10
N ILE A 45 9.05 -6.35 -4.02
CA ILE A 45 9.44 -5.62 -2.80
C ILE A 45 10.91 -5.87 -2.49
N SER A 46 11.66 -4.81 -2.28
CA SER A 46 13.11 -4.86 -2.04
C SER A 46 13.51 -4.57 -0.59
N SER A 47 12.61 -4.00 0.20
CA SER A 47 12.87 -3.60 1.58
C SER A 47 11.62 -3.66 2.45
N GLU A 48 11.81 -3.73 3.77
CA GLU A 48 10.70 -3.68 4.74
C GLU A 48 9.95 -2.33 4.68
N GLN A 49 10.65 -1.23 4.38
CA GLN A 49 9.99 0.07 4.23
C GLN A 49 9.04 0.07 3.03
N GLU A 50 9.49 -0.45 1.88
CA GLU A 50 8.64 -0.59 0.69
C GLU A 50 7.45 -1.52 0.93
N LEU A 51 7.63 -2.58 1.76
CA LEU A 51 6.53 -3.45 2.18
C LEU A 51 5.48 -2.66 2.97
N VAL A 52 5.90 -1.80 3.91
CA VAL A 52 5.00 -0.92 4.68
C VAL A 52 4.32 0.11 3.78
N ASP A 53 5.07 0.76 2.91
CA ASP A 53 4.53 1.80 2.02
C ASP A 53 3.48 1.24 1.05
N THR A 54 3.65 -0.02 0.63
CA THR A 54 2.74 -0.69 -0.33
C THR A 54 1.59 -1.41 0.35
N PHE A 55 1.86 -2.20 1.40
CA PHE A 55 0.91 -3.13 2.00
C PHE A 55 0.44 -2.74 3.40
N GLY A 56 0.94 -1.62 3.92
CA GLY A 56 0.60 -1.08 5.23
C GLY A 56 1.40 -1.67 6.38
N LYS A 57 1.21 -1.08 7.56
CA LYS A 57 1.80 -1.57 8.81
C LYS A 57 1.10 -2.86 9.27
N PRO A 58 1.80 -3.73 10.03
CA PRO A 58 1.16 -4.88 10.63
C PRO A 58 0.15 -4.46 11.70
N ASP A 59 -0.95 -5.20 11.78
CA ASP A 59 -1.97 -5.10 12.82
C ASP A 59 -2.15 -6.44 13.55
N SER A 60 -3.20 -6.57 14.37
CA SER A 60 -3.50 -7.81 15.12
C SER A 60 -3.87 -8.99 14.22
N ASP A 61 -4.37 -8.73 13.02
CA ASP A 61 -4.98 -9.73 12.14
C ASP A 61 -4.04 -10.20 11.03
N ASN A 62 -3.05 -9.37 10.66
CA ASN A 62 -2.16 -9.63 9.53
C ASN A 62 -0.67 -9.77 9.90
N PHE A 63 -0.27 -9.54 11.16
CA PHE A 63 1.14 -9.48 11.57
C PHE A 63 1.94 -10.74 11.20
N GLU A 64 1.35 -11.91 11.23
CA GLU A 64 2.06 -13.16 10.91
C GLU A 64 2.44 -13.20 9.42
N TYR A 65 1.57 -12.75 8.52
CA TYR A 65 1.87 -12.60 7.09
C TYR A 65 2.91 -11.51 6.84
N PHE A 66 2.71 -10.34 7.47
CA PHE A 66 3.64 -9.22 7.36
C PHE A 66 5.06 -9.61 7.80
N PHE A 67 5.19 -10.21 8.99
CA PHE A 67 6.51 -10.61 9.50
C PHE A 67 7.10 -11.82 8.78
N SER A 68 6.32 -12.69 8.15
CA SER A 68 6.87 -13.70 7.23
C SER A 68 7.59 -13.06 6.05
N ALA A 69 7.01 -12.01 5.46
CA ALA A 69 7.63 -11.20 4.41
C ALA A 69 8.83 -10.38 4.93
N ALA A 70 8.64 -9.62 6.02
CA ALA A 70 9.65 -8.74 6.60
C ALA A 70 10.88 -9.51 7.11
N ASN A 71 10.68 -10.69 7.70
CA ASN A 71 11.79 -11.55 8.15
C ASN A 71 12.63 -12.05 6.97
N PHE A 72 12.02 -12.42 5.86
CA PHE A 72 12.75 -12.77 4.63
C PHE A 72 13.59 -11.58 4.13
N LEU A 73 13.03 -10.37 4.13
CA LEU A 73 13.72 -9.15 3.69
C LEU A 73 14.92 -8.75 4.57
N GLN A 74 15.07 -9.33 5.76
CA GLN A 74 16.29 -9.17 6.56
C GLN A 74 17.52 -9.89 5.96
N TYR A 75 17.31 -10.82 5.03
CA TYR A 75 18.36 -11.66 4.43
C TYR A 75 18.51 -11.44 2.92
N SER A 76 17.44 -11.02 2.23
CA SER A 76 17.38 -10.79 0.79
C SER A 76 16.62 -9.52 0.46
N ASN A 77 16.90 -8.93 -0.70
CA ASN A 77 16.21 -7.73 -1.22
C ASN A 77 15.30 -8.04 -2.42
N ALA A 78 14.94 -9.30 -2.63
CA ALA A 78 14.14 -9.73 -3.77
C ALA A 78 12.96 -10.60 -3.29
N LEU A 79 11.82 -9.97 -3.07
CA LEU A 79 10.59 -10.62 -2.62
C LEU A 79 9.44 -10.23 -3.54
N LYS A 80 8.64 -11.19 -3.97
CA LYS A 80 7.36 -10.99 -4.65
C LYS A 80 6.22 -11.25 -3.68
N VAL A 81 5.34 -10.27 -3.55
CA VAL A 81 4.22 -10.31 -2.59
C VAL A 81 2.91 -10.23 -3.35
N VAL A 82 1.93 -11.04 -2.94
CA VAL A 82 0.54 -10.98 -3.41
C VAL A 82 -0.37 -10.79 -2.20
N ARG A 83 -1.17 -9.74 -2.24
CA ARG A 83 -2.26 -9.58 -1.28
C ARG A 83 -3.45 -10.43 -1.71
N ALA A 84 -3.86 -11.37 -0.88
CA ALA A 84 -4.99 -12.24 -1.14
C ALA A 84 -6.32 -11.47 -1.03
N SER A 85 -7.23 -11.70 -1.97
CA SER A 85 -8.59 -11.16 -1.90
C SER A 85 -9.39 -11.85 -0.79
N GLN A 86 -9.96 -11.05 0.11
CA GLN A 86 -10.77 -11.50 1.22
C GLN A 86 -12.26 -11.25 0.92
N THR A 87 -13.14 -12.02 1.56
CA THR A 87 -14.58 -11.79 1.44
C THR A 87 -14.96 -10.46 2.08
N SER A 88 -15.81 -9.66 1.41
CA SER A 88 -16.29 -8.36 1.87
C SER A 88 -15.21 -7.28 2.04
N THR A 89 -14.08 -7.41 1.36
CA THR A 89 -13.10 -6.32 1.24
C THR A 89 -13.66 -5.24 0.31
N LEU A 90 -13.63 -3.97 0.72
CA LEU A 90 -14.16 -2.84 -0.04
C LEU A 90 -13.19 -1.65 0.01
N ASN A 91 -13.11 -0.91 -1.09
CA ASN A 91 -12.47 0.41 -1.14
C ASN A 91 -13.42 1.44 -0.53
N ALA A 92 -12.90 2.40 0.22
CA ALA A 92 -13.65 3.56 0.67
C ALA A 92 -14.03 4.45 -0.52
N THR A 93 -15.21 5.06 -0.49
CA THR A 93 -15.76 5.88 -1.57
C THR A 93 -16.33 7.19 -1.04
N SER A 94 -16.43 8.21 -1.88
CA SER A 94 -16.89 9.54 -1.45
C SER A 94 -18.38 9.59 -1.06
N ASN A 95 -19.19 8.61 -1.44
CA ASN A 95 -20.56 8.49 -0.93
C ASN A 95 -20.76 7.43 0.16
N GLY A 96 -19.70 6.74 0.58
CA GLY A 96 -19.73 5.74 1.65
C GLY A 96 -20.32 4.38 1.29
N SER A 97 -20.70 4.13 0.03
CA SER A 97 -21.30 2.86 -0.39
C SER A 97 -20.30 1.69 -0.41
N GLY A 98 -19.00 2.00 -0.49
CA GLY A 98 -17.96 1.02 -0.73
C GLY A 98 -18.03 0.37 -2.13
N LEU A 99 -16.91 0.00 -2.66
CA LEU A 99 -16.79 -0.70 -3.95
C LEU A 99 -15.54 -1.59 -3.90
N LEU A 100 -15.54 -2.75 -4.54
CA LEU A 100 -14.32 -3.52 -4.69
C LEU A 100 -13.65 -3.18 -6.02
N VAL A 101 -12.51 -2.49 -5.96
CA VAL A 101 -11.55 -2.34 -7.04
C VAL A 101 -10.28 -3.04 -6.60
N LYS A 102 -9.93 -4.15 -7.23
CA LYS A 102 -8.84 -5.01 -6.78
C LYS A 102 -7.46 -4.37 -6.99
N ASN A 103 -7.24 -3.83 -8.19
CA ASN A 103 -5.97 -3.26 -8.63
C ASN A 103 -6.18 -2.32 -9.81
N LYS A 104 -5.09 -1.79 -10.37
CA LYS A 104 -5.15 -0.87 -11.51
C LYS A 104 -5.77 -1.50 -12.75
N GLN A 105 -5.49 -2.77 -13.05
CA GLN A 105 -6.05 -3.45 -14.21
C GLN A 105 -7.56 -3.62 -14.08
N ASP A 106 -8.04 -4.04 -12.91
CA ASP A 106 -9.48 -4.15 -12.63
C ASP A 106 -10.21 -2.80 -12.77
N TYR A 107 -9.56 -1.70 -12.34
CA TYR A 107 -10.06 -0.35 -12.55
C TYR A 107 -10.16 0.00 -14.05
N GLU A 108 -9.11 -0.29 -14.82
CA GLU A 108 -9.07 0.00 -16.25
C GLU A 108 -10.13 -0.78 -17.03
N ASP A 109 -10.33 -2.04 -16.67
CA ASP A 109 -11.28 -2.93 -17.34
C ASP A 109 -12.75 -2.62 -17.02
N ASN A 110 -13.04 -2.20 -15.76
CA ASN A 110 -14.42 -2.16 -15.27
C ASN A 110 -14.92 -0.76 -14.86
N TYR A 111 -14.02 0.18 -14.49
CA TYR A 111 -14.41 1.43 -13.84
C TYR A 111 -13.85 2.70 -14.48
N SER A 112 -12.99 2.59 -15.49
CA SER A 112 -12.34 3.75 -16.13
C SER A 112 -13.29 4.72 -16.83
N ALA A 113 -14.50 4.26 -17.16
CA ALA A 113 -15.57 5.08 -17.74
C ALA A 113 -16.42 5.81 -16.69
N GLY A 114 -16.17 5.55 -15.41
CA GLY A 114 -16.91 6.10 -14.27
C GLY A 114 -17.88 5.11 -13.65
N GLN A 115 -18.18 5.36 -12.36
CA GLN A 115 -19.11 4.57 -11.55
C GLN A 115 -19.85 5.49 -10.57
N GLY A 116 -20.72 6.36 -11.10
CA GLY A 116 -21.40 7.44 -10.35
C GLY A 116 -22.18 7.00 -9.11
N SER A 117 -22.55 5.71 -9.01
CA SER A 117 -23.23 5.16 -7.83
C SER A 117 -22.39 5.18 -6.54
N VAL A 118 -21.08 5.41 -6.64
CA VAL A 118 -20.15 5.43 -5.50
C VAL A 118 -19.57 6.82 -5.20
N GLY A 119 -20.01 7.85 -5.91
CA GLY A 119 -19.53 9.22 -5.81
C GLY A 119 -18.37 9.50 -6.75
N THR A 120 -17.60 10.57 -6.49
CA THR A 120 -16.60 11.10 -7.43
C THR A 120 -15.25 10.40 -7.32
N PHE A 121 -14.88 9.88 -6.14
CA PHE A 121 -13.61 9.23 -5.86
C PHE A 121 -13.77 7.95 -5.05
N ALA A 122 -12.82 7.04 -5.23
CA ALA A 122 -12.64 5.87 -4.39
C ALA A 122 -11.17 5.74 -3.96
N ALA A 123 -10.92 5.18 -2.78
CA ALA A 123 -9.57 4.86 -2.32
C ALA A 123 -8.92 3.84 -3.27
N ARG A 124 -7.62 3.99 -3.56
CA ARG A 124 -6.91 3.15 -4.53
C ARG A 124 -6.71 1.70 -4.07
N SER A 125 -6.65 1.47 -2.79
CA SER A 125 -6.59 0.14 -2.21
C SER A 125 -7.83 -0.17 -1.40
N ALA A 126 -8.33 -1.38 -1.50
CA ALA A 126 -9.40 -1.85 -0.63
C ALA A 126 -8.91 -1.99 0.81
N GLY A 127 -9.76 -1.64 1.77
CA GLY A 127 -9.46 -1.70 3.20
C GLY A 127 -9.99 -0.49 3.97
N ALA A 128 -10.08 -0.63 5.28
CA ALA A 128 -10.53 0.43 6.19
C ALA A 128 -9.57 1.65 6.21
N TRP A 129 -8.32 1.48 5.80
CA TRP A 129 -7.33 2.56 5.72
C TRP A 129 -7.81 3.73 4.85
N GLY A 130 -8.56 3.43 3.78
CA GLY A 130 -9.12 4.43 2.87
C GLY A 130 -10.14 5.36 3.50
N ASN A 131 -10.73 4.99 4.65
CA ASN A 131 -11.64 5.84 5.39
C ASN A 131 -10.96 7.06 6.05
N ASN A 132 -9.62 7.08 6.12
CA ASN A 132 -8.85 8.22 6.62
C ASN A 132 -8.60 9.29 5.55
N LEU A 133 -9.02 9.07 4.31
CA LEU A 133 -8.75 9.97 3.20
C LEU A 133 -9.91 10.93 2.96
N SER A 134 -9.59 12.16 2.61
CA SER A 134 -10.53 13.08 1.97
C SER A 134 -9.95 13.60 0.65
N VAL A 135 -10.84 13.91 -0.29
CA VAL A 135 -10.49 14.52 -1.58
C VAL A 135 -11.13 15.90 -1.67
N GLU A 136 -10.27 16.87 -1.88
CA GLU A 136 -10.64 18.27 -1.98
C GLU A 136 -10.55 18.73 -3.42
N THR A 137 -11.60 19.30 -3.97
CA THR A 137 -11.56 19.85 -5.31
C THR A 137 -11.86 21.34 -5.33
N CYS A 138 -11.12 22.08 -6.16
CA CYS A 138 -11.36 23.49 -6.41
C CYS A 138 -11.58 23.67 -7.92
N PRO A 139 -12.83 23.69 -8.39
CA PRO A 139 -13.17 23.58 -9.80
C PRO A 139 -13.30 24.91 -10.55
N SER A 140 -13.15 26.06 -9.91
CA SER A 140 -13.26 27.38 -10.54
C SER A 140 -12.52 28.47 -9.76
N ALA A 141 -12.34 29.64 -10.38
CA ALA A 141 -11.77 30.80 -9.71
C ALA A 141 -12.63 31.24 -8.49
N ASN A 142 -13.95 31.15 -8.59
CA ASN A 142 -14.84 31.47 -7.48
C ASN A 142 -14.74 30.44 -6.34
N ALA A 143 -14.53 29.17 -6.68
CA ALA A 143 -14.24 28.16 -5.66
C ALA A 143 -12.92 28.40 -4.94
N PHE A 144 -11.93 29.01 -5.61
CA PHE A 144 -10.63 29.34 -5.04
C PHE A 144 -10.69 30.58 -4.12
N GLU A 145 -11.25 31.69 -4.61
CA GLU A 145 -11.46 32.91 -3.84
C GLU A 145 -12.75 33.59 -4.28
N GLN A 146 -13.65 33.89 -3.35
CA GLN A 146 -14.92 34.51 -3.62
C GLN A 146 -15.29 35.52 -2.53
N THR A 147 -15.85 36.67 -2.97
CA THR A 147 -16.52 37.59 -2.06
C THR A 147 -18.02 37.30 -2.08
N THR A 148 -18.64 37.15 -0.90
CA THR A 148 -20.07 36.85 -0.73
C THR A 148 -20.97 37.93 -1.36
N THR A 149 -22.18 37.53 -1.73
CA THR A 149 -23.21 38.43 -2.25
C THR A 149 -23.85 39.26 -1.11
N THR A 150 -24.74 40.17 -1.46
CA THR A 150 -25.49 40.97 -0.48
C THR A 150 -26.52 40.17 0.31
N SER A 151 -26.81 38.94 -0.07
CA SER A 151 -27.69 38.01 0.67
C SER A 151 -26.89 36.99 1.51
N GLN A 152 -25.58 37.17 1.63
CA GLN A 152 -24.64 36.26 2.29
C GLN A 152 -23.65 37.07 3.16
N GLN A 153 -24.17 38.04 3.88
CA GLN A 153 -23.40 39.00 4.71
C GLN A 153 -23.44 38.58 6.17
N VAL A 154 -22.67 39.27 6.98
CA VAL A 154 -22.76 39.17 8.45
C VAL A 154 -24.10 39.72 8.92
N ASP A 155 -24.82 38.97 9.72
CA ASP A 155 -26.09 39.36 10.35
C ASP A 155 -25.82 39.90 11.78
N GLY A 156 -26.10 41.17 11.97
CA GLY A 156 -25.86 41.89 13.21
C GLY A 156 -24.40 42.31 13.45
N SER A 157 -24.21 43.22 14.37
CA SER A 157 -22.89 43.70 14.76
C SER A 157 -22.22 42.75 15.76
N THR A 158 -20.91 42.56 15.62
CA THR A 158 -20.10 41.71 16.48
C THR A 158 -19.25 42.53 17.45
N SER A 159 -18.58 41.85 18.38
CA SER A 159 -17.63 42.44 19.33
C SER A 159 -16.22 41.86 19.14
N VAL A 160 -15.20 42.62 19.54
CA VAL A 160 -13.83 42.11 19.63
C VAL A 160 -13.80 40.89 20.54
N GLY A 161 -13.16 39.82 20.07
CA GLY A 161 -13.05 38.56 20.79
C GLY A 161 -14.15 37.55 20.45
N ASP A 162 -15.20 37.91 19.72
CA ASP A 162 -16.24 36.97 19.30
C ASP A 162 -15.63 35.85 18.42
N THR A 163 -16.00 34.63 18.72
CA THR A 163 -15.58 33.44 17.98
C THR A 163 -16.70 32.88 17.10
N THR A 164 -17.94 33.34 17.29
CA THR A 164 -19.10 32.92 16.50
C THR A 164 -19.68 34.13 15.79
N ILE A 165 -19.86 33.98 14.47
CA ILE A 165 -20.38 35.03 13.58
C ILE A 165 -21.68 34.51 12.98
N THR A 166 -22.76 35.31 13.07
CA THR A 166 -24.04 35.03 12.41
C THR A 166 -24.01 35.60 11.00
N VAL A 167 -24.64 34.93 10.04
CA VAL A 167 -24.77 35.36 8.63
C VAL A 167 -26.21 35.26 8.14
N ASP A 168 -26.56 36.04 7.12
CA ASP A 168 -27.94 36.22 6.61
C ASP A 168 -28.51 34.92 5.99
N SER A 169 -27.69 34.03 5.48
CA SER A 169 -28.12 32.83 4.78
C SER A 169 -27.32 31.61 5.20
N ASP A 170 -27.77 30.43 4.78
CA ASP A 170 -27.11 29.17 5.10
C ASP A 170 -25.67 29.12 4.53
N ALA A 171 -24.70 29.27 5.42
CA ALA A 171 -23.29 29.35 5.10
C ALA A 171 -22.72 28.04 4.55
N THR A 172 -23.38 26.92 4.80
CA THR A 172 -22.95 25.61 4.28
C THR A 172 -22.96 25.55 2.74
N ASN A 173 -23.68 26.46 2.10
CA ASN A 173 -23.76 26.57 0.64
C ASN A 173 -22.58 27.32 0.01
N TYR A 174 -21.71 28.00 0.79
CA TYR A 174 -20.65 28.84 0.22
C TYR A 174 -19.37 28.94 1.06
N ILE A 175 -19.33 28.40 2.27
CA ILE A 175 -18.15 28.37 3.14
C ILE A 175 -17.96 26.95 3.66
N ASN A 176 -16.72 26.45 3.60
CA ASN A 176 -16.34 25.15 4.15
C ASN A 176 -15.50 25.32 5.43
N VAL A 177 -15.53 24.31 6.28
CA VAL A 177 -14.62 24.23 7.43
C VAL A 177 -13.18 24.21 6.92
N GLY A 178 -12.33 25.04 7.53
CA GLY A 178 -10.94 25.22 7.13
C GLY A 178 -10.69 26.39 6.18
N ASP A 179 -11.70 26.92 5.50
CA ASP A 179 -11.56 28.10 4.64
C ASP A 179 -11.02 29.30 5.42
N ILE A 180 -10.24 30.11 4.74
CA ILE A 180 -9.72 31.37 5.29
C ILE A 180 -10.65 32.49 4.86
N ILE A 181 -11.13 33.28 5.82
CA ILE A 181 -12.04 34.36 5.55
C ILE A 181 -11.50 35.70 6.04
N GLU A 182 -11.93 36.76 5.37
CA GLU A 182 -11.72 38.18 5.72
C GLU A 182 -13.08 38.88 5.70
N PHE A 183 -13.28 39.87 6.57
CA PHE A 183 -14.49 40.66 6.61
C PHE A 183 -14.26 42.04 6.01
N SER A 184 -15.24 42.58 5.26
CA SER A 184 -15.18 43.97 4.79
C SER A 184 -15.26 44.97 5.94
N SER A 185 -14.56 46.07 5.79
CA SER A 185 -14.53 47.16 6.78
C SER A 185 -15.83 47.96 6.85
N THR A 186 -16.70 47.83 5.85
CA THR A 186 -17.97 48.60 5.73
C THR A 186 -19.11 47.68 5.32
N ALA A 187 -20.34 48.05 5.74
CA ALA A 187 -21.55 47.35 5.33
C ALA A 187 -21.70 47.31 3.81
N SER A 188 -22.00 46.14 3.27
CA SER A 188 -22.12 45.84 1.82
C SER A 188 -20.88 46.20 0.99
N GLY A 189 -19.76 46.58 1.62
CA GLY A 189 -18.54 46.99 0.98
C GLY A 189 -17.69 45.79 0.49
N VAL A 190 -16.68 46.09 -0.31
CA VAL A 190 -15.67 45.14 -0.81
C VAL A 190 -14.25 45.56 -0.39
N ASP A 191 -14.18 46.38 0.66
CA ASP A 191 -12.91 46.85 1.21
C ASP A 191 -12.43 45.92 2.34
N PHE A 192 -11.40 45.16 2.08
CA PHE A 192 -10.80 44.19 3.01
C PHE A 192 -9.45 44.70 3.53
N THR A 193 -9.35 46.01 3.78
CA THR A 193 -8.09 46.68 4.13
C THR A 193 -7.57 46.37 5.53
N THR A 194 -8.37 45.76 6.41
CA THR A 194 -7.88 45.36 7.74
C THR A 194 -6.78 44.32 7.66
N GLY A 195 -6.79 43.46 6.61
CA GLY A 195 -5.82 42.34 6.44
C GLY A 195 -5.96 41.24 7.51
N GLU A 196 -7.00 41.34 8.34
CA GLU A 196 -7.29 40.36 9.39
C GLU A 196 -7.89 39.11 8.80
N LYS A 197 -7.23 37.96 9.02
CA LYS A 197 -7.64 36.65 8.48
C LYS A 197 -8.08 35.72 9.59
N TYR A 198 -9.12 34.97 9.29
CA TYR A 198 -9.70 34.01 10.21
C TYR A 198 -9.86 32.66 9.50
N ARG A 199 -9.57 31.57 10.21
CA ARG A 199 -9.88 30.23 9.74
C ARG A 199 -11.21 29.80 10.31
N VAL A 200 -12.09 29.31 9.46
CA VAL A 200 -13.37 28.74 9.85
C VAL A 200 -13.14 27.35 10.48
N THR A 201 -13.62 27.15 11.69
CA THR A 201 -13.48 25.87 12.41
C THR A 201 -14.78 25.08 12.47
N ASN A 202 -15.92 25.74 12.29
CA ASN A 202 -17.22 25.10 12.18
C ASN A 202 -18.18 25.97 11.34
N VAL A 203 -19.04 25.30 10.58
CA VAL A 203 -20.13 25.93 9.80
C VAL A 203 -21.43 25.26 10.19
N ALA A 204 -22.40 26.02 10.73
CA ALA A 204 -23.69 25.50 11.17
C ALA A 204 -24.81 26.43 10.68
N SER A 205 -25.39 26.11 9.51
CA SER A 205 -26.41 26.94 8.87
C SER A 205 -26.00 28.41 8.82
N THR A 206 -26.63 29.29 9.64
CA THR A 206 -26.35 30.73 9.68
C THR A 206 -25.24 31.12 10.67
N GLN A 207 -24.43 30.19 11.14
CA GLN A 207 -23.36 30.48 12.10
C GLN A 207 -22.01 29.93 11.62
N LEU A 208 -20.99 30.78 11.75
CA LEU A 208 -19.58 30.44 11.52
C LEU A 208 -18.83 30.49 12.85
N THR A 209 -18.07 29.44 13.18
CA THR A 209 -17.09 29.53 14.27
C THR A 209 -15.71 29.76 13.66
N ILE A 210 -14.98 30.74 14.21
CA ILE A 210 -13.70 31.18 13.65
C ILE A 210 -12.58 31.22 14.68
N VAL A 211 -11.34 31.14 14.18
CA VAL A 211 -10.13 31.44 14.96
C VAL A 211 -9.21 32.33 14.14
N GLN A 212 -8.36 33.10 14.79
CA GLN A 212 -7.36 33.93 14.10
C GLN A 212 -6.42 33.08 13.25
N HIS A 213 -6.15 33.47 12.03
CA HIS A 213 -5.20 32.82 11.12
C HIS A 213 -3.97 33.72 10.91
N PRO A 214 -2.73 33.18 10.99
CA PRO A 214 -2.32 31.77 11.20
C PRO A 214 -2.27 31.31 12.67
N ARG A 215 -2.59 32.17 13.64
CA ARG A 215 -2.41 31.94 15.07
C ARG A 215 -3.13 30.67 15.60
N GLY A 216 -4.29 30.33 15.00
CA GLY A 216 -5.04 29.12 15.38
C GLY A 216 -5.85 29.24 16.68
N ALA A 217 -5.90 30.43 17.30
CA ALA A 217 -6.62 30.68 18.53
C ALA A 217 -7.10 32.15 18.60
N GLY A 218 -8.13 32.43 19.43
CA GLY A 218 -8.72 33.74 19.59
C GLY A 218 -9.81 34.04 18.54
N GLY A 219 -10.72 34.95 18.89
CA GLY A 219 -11.80 35.45 18.05
C GLY A 219 -11.42 36.71 17.27
N LEU A 220 -12.43 37.51 16.92
CA LEU A 220 -12.28 38.76 16.16
C LEU A 220 -11.24 39.68 16.77
N ILE A 221 -10.33 40.19 15.96
CA ILE A 221 -9.33 41.22 16.33
C ILE A 221 -10.02 42.58 16.34
N THR A 222 -10.85 42.85 15.32
CA THR A 222 -11.70 44.07 15.22
C THR A 222 -13.16 43.66 15.11
N ALA A 223 -14.06 44.43 15.70
CA ALA A 223 -15.50 44.23 15.57
C ALA A 223 -15.94 44.34 14.10
N VAL A 224 -16.76 43.43 13.63
CA VAL A 224 -17.31 43.43 12.28
C VAL A 224 -18.70 44.09 12.30
N VAL A 225 -18.94 44.96 11.34
CA VAL A 225 -20.21 45.68 11.22
C VAL A 225 -21.30 44.79 10.63
N ASP A 226 -22.56 45.10 10.96
CA ASP A 226 -23.71 44.47 10.32
C ASP A 226 -23.65 44.63 8.79
N ASN A 227 -24.09 43.63 8.05
CA ASN A 227 -24.04 43.57 6.60
C ASN A 227 -22.60 43.62 6.00
N ALA A 228 -21.55 43.29 6.76
CA ALA A 228 -20.22 43.14 6.20
C ALA A 228 -20.17 41.94 5.27
N ARG A 229 -19.51 42.10 4.09
CA ARG A 229 -19.24 40.97 3.18
C ARG A 229 -18.10 40.14 3.68
N ILE A 230 -18.11 38.87 3.29
CA ILE A 230 -17.09 37.88 3.61
C ILE A 230 -16.32 37.56 2.32
N LYS A 231 -15.00 37.71 2.36
CA LYS A 231 -14.12 37.23 1.34
C LYS A 231 -13.58 35.87 1.79
N ARG A 232 -13.90 34.81 1.06
CA ARG A 232 -13.48 33.45 1.35
C ARG A 232 -12.34 33.06 0.42
N LYS A 233 -11.30 32.43 0.96
CA LYS A 233 -10.22 31.77 0.23
C LYS A 233 -10.19 30.28 0.60
N TRP A 234 -10.09 29.42 -0.41
CA TRP A 234 -10.03 27.98 -0.24
C TRP A 234 -8.88 27.56 0.68
N ARG A 235 -9.13 26.64 1.60
CA ARG A 235 -8.17 26.23 2.64
C ARG A 235 -6.85 25.67 2.11
N TYR A 236 -6.84 25.11 0.90
CA TYR A 236 -5.64 24.58 0.23
C TYR A 236 -5.08 25.50 -0.87
N ALA A 237 -5.49 26.75 -0.91
CA ALA A 237 -5.05 27.70 -1.92
C ALA A 237 -3.52 27.91 -1.96
N ASP A 238 -2.85 27.71 -0.83
CA ASP A 238 -1.39 27.85 -0.72
C ASP A 238 -0.63 26.56 -1.14
N GLN A 239 -1.35 25.49 -1.49
CA GLN A 239 -0.80 24.21 -2.00
C GLN A 239 -0.77 24.14 -3.54
N VAL A 240 -1.27 25.16 -4.24
CA VAL A 240 -1.46 25.18 -5.69
C VAL A 240 -1.04 26.50 -6.32
N ASP A 241 -0.81 26.48 -7.62
CA ASP A 241 -0.31 27.65 -8.38
C ASP A 241 -1.43 28.64 -8.80
N GLY A 242 -2.07 29.29 -7.82
CA GLY A 242 -3.12 30.28 -8.05
C GLY A 242 -4.48 29.69 -8.43
N ALA A 243 -5.44 30.56 -8.75
CA ALA A 243 -6.80 30.13 -9.06
C ALA A 243 -6.89 29.34 -10.37
N PRO A 244 -7.77 28.31 -10.46
CA PRO A 244 -8.03 27.62 -11.72
C PRO A 244 -8.85 28.53 -12.66
N GLY A 245 -8.53 28.46 -13.94
CA GLY A 245 -9.14 29.30 -14.97
C GLY A 245 -9.40 28.54 -16.26
N THR A 246 -8.83 29.03 -17.36
CA THR A 246 -8.91 28.39 -18.68
C THR A 246 -7.50 28.05 -19.15
N SER A 247 -7.27 26.78 -19.44
CA SER A 247 -5.99 26.29 -19.95
C SER A 247 -5.68 26.86 -21.34
N ALA A 248 -4.39 26.93 -21.70
CA ALA A 248 -3.98 27.33 -23.04
C ALA A 248 -4.55 26.41 -24.13
N TRP A 249 -4.67 25.12 -23.85
CA TRP A 249 -5.29 24.15 -24.76
C TRP A 249 -6.73 24.51 -25.09
N THR A 250 -7.54 24.75 -24.07
CA THR A 250 -8.96 25.07 -24.18
C THR A 250 -9.19 26.46 -24.76
N SER A 251 -8.41 27.45 -24.35
CA SER A 251 -8.49 28.82 -24.86
C SER A 251 -8.25 28.89 -26.37
N THR A 252 -7.24 28.19 -26.89
CA THR A 252 -6.93 28.16 -28.35
C THR A 252 -8.01 27.45 -29.18
N ARG A 253 -8.94 26.76 -28.52
CA ARG A 253 -10.08 26.04 -29.13
C ARG A 253 -11.42 26.71 -28.85
N SER A 254 -11.40 27.97 -28.44
CA SER A 254 -12.61 28.75 -28.11
C SER A 254 -13.48 28.15 -26.99
N GLY A 255 -12.89 27.35 -26.11
CA GLY A 255 -13.49 26.89 -24.88
C GLY A 255 -13.09 27.72 -23.67
N SER A 256 -13.68 27.47 -22.50
CA SER A 256 -13.40 28.21 -21.27
C SER A 256 -13.72 27.43 -19.99
N GLY A 257 -13.04 27.80 -18.88
CA GLY A 257 -13.35 27.35 -17.53
C GLY A 257 -12.99 25.89 -17.23
N ASP A 258 -12.02 25.31 -17.94
CA ASP A 258 -11.70 23.90 -17.84
C ASP A 258 -10.75 23.53 -16.69
N GLU A 259 -10.03 24.47 -16.10
CA GLU A 259 -9.06 24.12 -15.06
C GLU A 259 -9.74 23.72 -13.73
N ILE A 260 -9.11 22.81 -13.00
CA ILE A 260 -9.52 22.27 -11.69
C ILE A 260 -8.26 21.92 -10.88
N HIS A 261 -8.32 22.10 -9.56
CA HIS A 261 -7.36 21.56 -8.60
C HIS A 261 -7.96 20.39 -7.83
N VAL A 262 -7.12 19.39 -7.55
CA VAL A 262 -7.47 18.24 -6.71
C VAL A 262 -6.38 18.04 -5.68
N VAL A 263 -6.76 17.91 -4.41
CA VAL A 263 -5.86 17.67 -3.29
C VAL A 263 -6.36 16.46 -2.52
N VAL A 264 -5.46 15.51 -2.24
CA VAL A 264 -5.75 14.33 -1.40
C VAL A 264 -5.16 14.56 -0.04
N VAL A 265 -5.96 14.35 1.00
CA VAL A 265 -5.63 14.68 2.39
C VAL A 265 -5.79 13.44 3.27
N ASP A 266 -4.89 13.27 4.22
CA ASP A 266 -5.04 12.35 5.34
C ASP A 266 -5.90 13.03 6.41
N GLU A 267 -7.21 12.79 6.37
CA GLU A 267 -8.16 13.52 7.19
C GLU A 267 -7.96 13.25 8.68
N ASP A 268 -7.86 11.98 9.04
CA ASP A 268 -7.76 11.50 10.42
C ASP A 268 -6.34 11.20 10.89
N GLY A 269 -5.33 11.33 10.02
CA GLY A 269 -3.93 11.03 10.33
C GLY A 269 -3.59 9.54 10.32
N GLY A 270 -4.46 8.69 9.78
CA GLY A 270 -4.23 7.25 9.75
C GLY A 270 -3.14 6.80 8.77
N VAL A 271 -2.78 7.64 7.82
CA VAL A 271 -1.74 7.38 6.81
C VAL A 271 -0.41 8.02 7.23
N SER A 272 -0.41 9.33 7.47
CA SER A 272 0.80 10.12 7.78
C SER A 272 1.15 10.16 9.27
N GLY A 273 0.20 9.87 10.15
CA GLY A 273 0.29 10.06 11.59
C GLY A 273 -0.16 11.45 12.06
N VAL A 274 -0.50 12.38 11.15
CA VAL A 274 -0.91 13.74 11.48
C VAL A 274 -2.18 14.11 10.72
N PRO A 275 -3.31 14.33 11.41
CA PRO A 275 -4.56 14.73 10.77
C PRO A 275 -4.42 16.00 9.92
N GLY A 276 -5.08 16.03 8.76
CA GLY A 276 -5.08 17.15 7.83
C GLY A 276 -3.81 17.27 6.97
N THR A 277 -2.93 16.27 6.97
CA THR A 277 -1.73 16.27 6.13
C THR A 277 -2.10 16.13 4.65
N VAL A 278 -1.61 17.03 3.82
CA VAL A 278 -1.72 16.92 2.35
C VAL A 278 -0.81 15.80 1.85
N LEU A 279 -1.40 14.78 1.26
CA LEU A 279 -0.68 13.63 0.69
C LEU A 279 -0.30 13.86 -0.78
N GLU A 280 -1.22 14.41 -1.56
CA GLU A 280 -1.01 14.73 -2.98
C GLU A 280 -1.71 16.03 -3.35
N SER A 281 -1.09 16.79 -4.27
CA SER A 281 -1.67 18.00 -4.83
C SER A 281 -1.51 17.99 -6.35
N PHE A 282 -2.62 18.16 -7.05
CA PHE A 282 -2.69 18.23 -8.51
C PHE A 282 -3.22 19.61 -8.90
N SER A 283 -2.34 20.46 -9.40
CA SER A 283 -2.65 21.83 -9.77
C SER A 283 -2.97 21.95 -11.26
N LYS A 284 -3.97 22.76 -11.61
CA LYS A 284 -4.34 23.15 -13.00
C LYS A 284 -4.52 21.94 -13.93
N LEU A 285 -5.20 20.89 -13.45
CA LEU A 285 -5.71 19.84 -14.31
C LEU A 285 -6.89 20.35 -15.15
N SER A 286 -7.28 19.63 -16.20
CA SER A 286 -8.36 20.03 -17.08
C SER A 286 -9.57 19.11 -16.99
N LYS A 287 -10.77 19.69 -17.05
CA LYS A 287 -12.06 18.99 -17.21
C LYS A 287 -12.29 18.54 -18.68
N ALA A 288 -11.51 19.08 -19.64
CA ALA A 288 -11.61 18.72 -21.05
C ALA A 288 -10.88 17.40 -21.33
N SER A 289 -11.59 16.42 -21.92
CA SER A 289 -11.07 15.07 -22.14
C SER A 289 -9.89 15.00 -23.12
N ASP A 290 -9.75 15.96 -24.02
CA ASP A 290 -8.69 16.06 -25.02
C ASP A 290 -7.54 17.01 -24.62
N ALA A 291 -7.57 17.57 -23.41
CA ALA A 291 -6.60 18.59 -22.98
C ALA A 291 -5.19 18.03 -22.85
N LYS A 292 -4.23 18.79 -23.37
CA LYS A 292 -2.80 18.48 -23.33
C LYS A 292 -1.97 19.70 -22.95
N SER A 293 -0.86 19.45 -22.29
CA SER A 293 0.17 20.46 -22.05
C SER A 293 0.90 20.84 -23.36
N PRO A 294 1.66 21.95 -23.39
CA PRO A 294 2.51 22.28 -24.55
C PRO A 294 3.51 21.18 -24.92
N GLN A 295 3.88 20.32 -23.96
CA GLN A 295 4.78 19.17 -24.16
C GLN A 295 4.05 17.92 -24.63
N GLY A 296 2.70 17.95 -24.73
CA GLY A 296 1.88 16.83 -25.17
C GLY A 296 1.39 15.89 -24.06
N GLU A 297 1.68 16.21 -22.79
CA GLU A 297 1.17 15.43 -21.66
C GLU A 297 -0.35 15.60 -21.50
N VAL A 298 -1.04 14.53 -21.14
CA VAL A 298 -2.48 14.57 -20.85
C VAL A 298 -2.73 15.39 -19.58
N LEU A 299 -3.64 16.37 -19.67
CA LEU A 299 -4.08 17.20 -18.56
C LEU A 299 -5.47 16.81 -18.03
N TYR A 300 -6.19 15.92 -18.72
CA TYR A 300 -7.51 15.48 -18.28
C TYR A 300 -7.46 14.85 -16.90
N TYR A 301 -8.18 15.47 -15.94
CA TYR A 301 -8.00 15.15 -14.52
C TYR A 301 -8.30 13.69 -14.15
N PRO A 302 -9.32 12.99 -14.71
CA PRO A 302 -9.53 11.57 -14.44
C PRO A 302 -8.32 10.71 -14.84
N THR A 303 -7.76 10.96 -16.03
CA THR A 303 -6.59 10.23 -16.54
C THR A 303 -5.33 10.52 -15.73
N VAL A 304 -5.14 11.79 -15.32
CA VAL A 304 -3.98 12.17 -14.49
C VAL A 304 -4.06 11.50 -13.12
N ILE A 305 -5.23 11.53 -12.46
CA ILE A 305 -5.45 10.90 -11.16
C ILE A 305 -5.23 9.39 -11.27
N GLN A 306 -5.82 8.72 -12.27
CA GLN A 306 -5.63 7.29 -12.52
C GLN A 306 -4.15 6.91 -12.62
N ASN A 307 -3.34 7.72 -13.31
CA ASN A 307 -1.95 7.38 -13.60
C ASN A 307 -0.96 7.84 -12.52
N LYS A 308 -1.22 8.95 -11.83
CA LYS A 308 -0.27 9.59 -10.93
C LYS A 308 -0.63 9.45 -9.44
N SER A 309 -1.92 9.39 -9.08
CA SER A 309 -2.30 9.26 -7.68
C SER A 309 -1.93 7.88 -7.12
N LYS A 310 -1.39 7.87 -5.90
CA LYS A 310 -1.12 6.66 -5.13
C LYS A 310 -2.26 6.31 -4.17
N PHE A 311 -3.20 7.23 -3.96
CA PHE A 311 -4.20 7.13 -2.90
C PHE A 311 -5.62 6.96 -3.41
N VAL A 312 -5.97 7.53 -4.59
CA VAL A 312 -7.36 7.52 -5.06
C VAL A 312 -7.49 7.16 -6.55
N PHE A 313 -8.66 6.62 -6.89
CA PHE A 313 -9.19 6.51 -8.24
C PHE A 313 -10.27 7.56 -8.45
N TRP A 314 -10.38 8.08 -9.65
CA TRP A 314 -11.54 8.86 -10.09
C TRP A 314 -12.71 7.92 -10.42
N MET A 315 -13.93 8.28 -9.99
CA MET A 315 -15.13 7.46 -10.23
C MET A 315 -16.23 8.21 -10.99
N ASP A 316 -16.36 9.53 -10.81
CA ASP A 316 -17.33 10.33 -11.56
C ASP A 316 -16.99 11.83 -11.52
N HIS A 317 -17.67 12.58 -12.36
CA HIS A 317 -17.66 14.03 -12.32
C HIS A 317 -18.54 14.57 -11.19
N ASN A 318 -18.23 15.75 -10.69
CA ASN A 318 -19.10 16.45 -9.76
C ASN A 318 -20.47 16.69 -10.43
N THR A 319 -21.54 16.31 -9.74
CA THR A 319 -22.92 16.38 -10.27
C THR A 319 -23.39 17.80 -10.60
N SER A 320 -22.79 18.82 -9.98
CA SER A 320 -23.04 20.23 -10.31
C SER A 320 -22.23 20.72 -11.53
N GLY A 321 -21.30 19.91 -12.02
CA GLY A 321 -20.48 20.22 -13.20
C GLY A 321 -21.18 19.85 -14.51
N THR A 322 -21.33 20.81 -15.41
CA THR A 322 -21.87 20.55 -16.74
C THR A 322 -20.75 20.56 -17.79
N ASN A 323 -20.84 19.72 -18.79
CA ASN A 323 -19.85 19.54 -19.87
C ASN A 323 -18.50 18.96 -19.44
N TRP A 324 -18.31 18.59 -18.17
CA TRP A 324 -17.08 17.93 -17.72
C TRP A 324 -16.91 16.61 -18.45
N GLY A 325 -15.72 16.35 -18.96
CA GLY A 325 -15.44 15.19 -19.83
C GLY A 325 -15.66 15.42 -21.33
N ASN A 326 -16.26 16.54 -21.75
CA ASN A 326 -16.35 16.90 -23.17
C ASN A 326 -15.00 17.35 -23.71
N ALA A 327 -14.86 17.37 -25.06
CA ALA A 327 -13.70 17.97 -25.71
C ALA A 327 -13.69 19.50 -25.55
N ALA A 328 -12.51 20.10 -25.58
CA ALA A 328 -12.31 21.53 -25.33
C ALA A 328 -12.96 22.45 -26.38
N ALA A 329 -13.09 21.99 -27.65
CA ALA A 329 -13.50 22.82 -28.77
C ALA A 329 -14.90 23.44 -28.59
N GLY A 330 -14.97 24.77 -28.46
CA GLY A 330 -16.21 25.52 -28.28
C GLY A 330 -16.95 25.24 -26.96
N THR A 331 -16.34 24.53 -26.02
CA THR A 331 -17.01 24.10 -24.79
C THR A 331 -16.75 25.07 -23.65
N THR A 332 -17.82 25.57 -23.03
CA THR A 332 -17.77 26.24 -21.74
C THR A 332 -18.05 25.24 -20.64
N PHE A 333 -17.08 25.01 -19.77
CA PHE A 333 -17.21 24.13 -18.61
C PHE A 333 -17.85 24.92 -17.48
N THR A 334 -18.98 24.41 -16.94
CA THR A 334 -19.70 25.12 -15.90
C THR A 334 -18.83 25.34 -14.67
N ALA A 335 -18.79 26.58 -14.22
CA ALA A 335 -18.17 26.94 -12.95
C ALA A 335 -18.99 26.37 -11.79
N VAL A 336 -18.34 25.67 -10.88
CA VAL A 336 -18.87 25.33 -9.56
C VAL A 336 -18.19 26.23 -8.57
N ASP A 337 -18.94 27.15 -7.95
CA ASP A 337 -18.40 28.29 -7.21
C ASP A 337 -17.95 27.97 -5.78
N VAL A 338 -18.16 26.73 -5.33
CA VAL A 338 -17.76 26.26 -4.01
C VAL A 338 -16.82 25.07 -4.16
N PRO A 339 -15.71 25.03 -3.42
CA PRO A 339 -14.86 23.85 -3.42
C PRO A 339 -15.60 22.66 -2.79
N SER A 340 -15.38 21.45 -3.28
CA SER A 340 -15.89 20.25 -2.61
C SER A 340 -14.86 19.65 -1.65
N SER A 341 -15.38 19.12 -0.54
CA SER A 341 -14.62 18.35 0.45
C SER A 341 -15.33 17.03 0.62
N GLU A 342 -14.70 15.93 0.21
CA GLU A 342 -15.33 14.62 0.16
C GLU A 342 -14.52 13.63 1.00
N SER A 343 -14.97 13.37 2.24
CA SER A 343 -14.41 12.31 3.08
C SER A 343 -14.77 10.95 2.50
N LEU A 344 -13.78 10.06 2.35
CA LEU A 344 -14.03 8.71 1.90
C LEU A 344 -14.47 7.83 3.08
N SER A 345 -15.42 6.93 2.83
CA SER A 345 -15.95 6.01 3.84
C SER A 345 -16.45 4.71 3.21
N GLY A 346 -16.88 3.74 4.04
CA GLY A 346 -17.36 2.44 3.56
C GLY A 346 -16.25 1.46 3.17
N GLY A 347 -14.98 1.82 3.36
CA GLY A 347 -13.85 0.91 3.17
C GLY A 347 -13.80 -0.16 4.27
N ALA A 348 -13.54 -1.42 3.86
CA ALA A 348 -13.52 -2.55 4.77
C ALA A 348 -12.37 -3.54 4.46
N ASN A 349 -11.72 -4.05 5.50
CA ASN A 349 -10.63 -5.02 5.36
C ASN A 349 -11.13 -6.42 4.93
N GLY A 350 -12.42 -6.69 5.10
CA GLY A 350 -12.99 -8.02 4.88
C GLY A 350 -12.80 -8.96 6.05
N THR A 351 -13.15 -10.23 5.86
CA THR A 351 -12.97 -11.30 6.85
C THR A 351 -11.55 -11.86 6.78
N ALA A 352 -11.14 -12.65 7.80
CA ALA A 352 -9.87 -13.37 7.75
C ALA A 352 -9.75 -14.21 6.47
N VAL A 353 -8.55 -14.23 5.88
CA VAL A 353 -8.29 -14.98 4.65
C VAL A 353 -8.44 -16.49 4.89
N THR A 354 -9.09 -17.18 3.98
CA THR A 354 -9.25 -18.64 3.99
C THR A 354 -8.14 -19.34 3.19
N ASP A 355 -7.89 -20.62 3.45
CA ASP A 355 -6.91 -21.43 2.69
C ASP A 355 -7.22 -21.43 1.17
N GLY A 356 -8.52 -21.42 0.79
CA GLY A 356 -8.92 -21.32 -0.62
C GLY A 356 -8.53 -19.99 -1.28
N GLN A 357 -8.67 -18.88 -0.56
CA GLN A 357 -8.26 -17.55 -1.03
C GLN A 357 -6.72 -17.43 -1.08
N LEU A 358 -6.02 -17.98 -0.08
CA LEU A 358 -4.55 -18.09 -0.10
C LEU A 358 -4.08 -18.90 -1.31
N LYS A 359 -4.69 -20.07 -1.55
CA LYS A 359 -4.38 -20.89 -2.72
C LYS A 359 -4.50 -20.08 -4.02
N THR A 360 -5.61 -19.37 -4.21
CA THR A 360 -5.82 -18.51 -5.39
C THR A 360 -4.74 -17.42 -5.52
N ALA A 361 -4.32 -16.82 -4.41
CA ALA A 361 -3.26 -15.84 -4.40
C ALA A 361 -1.88 -16.43 -4.75
N TYR A 362 -1.56 -17.61 -4.20
CA TYR A 362 -0.31 -18.32 -4.55
C TYR A 362 -0.31 -18.88 -5.98
N GLU A 363 -1.46 -19.19 -6.58
CA GLU A 363 -1.59 -19.62 -7.97
C GLU A 363 -1.08 -18.54 -8.97
N LYS A 364 -1.00 -17.28 -8.56
CA LYS A 364 -0.34 -16.22 -9.33
C LYS A 364 1.15 -16.50 -9.58
N PHE A 365 1.78 -17.31 -8.73
CA PHE A 365 3.15 -17.74 -8.89
C PHE A 365 3.31 -19.06 -9.67
N ASN A 366 2.24 -19.66 -10.18
CA ASN A 366 2.28 -21.00 -10.79
C ASN A 366 3.00 -21.05 -12.14
N ASP A 367 3.02 -19.95 -12.89
CA ASP A 367 3.66 -19.89 -14.20
C ASP A 367 5.16 -19.58 -14.08
N ALA A 368 5.99 -20.57 -14.39
CA ALA A 368 7.45 -20.47 -14.34
C ALA A 368 8.05 -19.64 -15.49
N ASP A 369 7.32 -19.49 -16.61
CA ASP A 369 7.83 -18.76 -17.77
C ASP A 369 7.72 -17.23 -17.60
N THR A 370 6.70 -16.78 -16.91
CA THR A 370 6.42 -15.33 -16.70
C THR A 370 6.83 -14.82 -15.33
N VAL A 371 6.88 -15.69 -14.31
CA VAL A 371 7.14 -15.31 -12.92
C VAL A 371 8.37 -16.01 -12.37
N ASP A 372 9.49 -15.29 -12.32
CA ASP A 372 10.73 -15.82 -11.73
C ASP A 372 10.68 -15.74 -10.20
N VAL A 373 10.64 -16.91 -9.54
CA VAL A 373 10.75 -17.11 -8.10
C VAL A 373 11.52 -18.41 -7.84
N GLY A 374 12.18 -18.51 -6.68
CA GLY A 374 12.93 -19.73 -6.29
C GLY A 374 12.50 -20.29 -4.92
N LEU A 375 11.90 -19.43 -4.08
CA LEU A 375 11.56 -19.75 -2.70
C LEU A 375 10.11 -19.31 -2.42
N ILE A 376 9.25 -20.22 -1.99
CA ILE A 376 7.87 -19.92 -1.59
C ILE A 376 7.79 -19.95 -0.06
N ILE A 377 7.34 -18.87 0.54
CA ILE A 377 7.14 -18.72 1.98
C ILE A 377 5.67 -18.97 2.27
N ALA A 378 5.35 -20.01 3.04
CA ALA A 378 3.96 -20.38 3.31
C ALA A 378 3.20 -19.36 4.18
N GLY A 379 3.90 -18.52 4.92
CA GLY A 379 3.28 -17.65 5.92
C GLY A 379 2.76 -18.45 7.12
N PRO A 380 1.79 -17.94 7.88
CA PRO A 380 1.13 -18.70 8.94
C PRO A 380 0.33 -19.85 8.33
N SER A 381 0.54 -21.06 8.84
CA SER A 381 -0.14 -22.26 8.35
C SER A 381 -1.45 -22.47 9.10
N GLY A 382 -2.58 -22.33 8.40
CA GLY A 382 -3.91 -22.62 8.97
C GLY A 382 -4.23 -24.12 8.96
N SER A 383 -3.71 -24.86 7.96
CA SER A 383 -3.95 -26.30 7.80
C SER A 383 -2.84 -26.98 6.99
N SER A 384 -2.77 -28.32 7.08
CA SER A 384 -1.92 -29.13 6.20
C SER A 384 -2.30 -29.00 4.72
N SER A 385 -3.59 -28.80 4.42
CA SER A 385 -4.11 -28.61 3.06
C SER A 385 -3.55 -27.36 2.39
N HIS A 386 -3.30 -26.29 3.15
CA HIS A 386 -2.64 -25.08 2.64
C HIS A 386 -1.23 -25.44 2.13
N ILE A 387 -0.43 -26.12 2.95
CA ILE A 387 0.94 -26.52 2.58
C ILE A 387 0.91 -27.46 1.38
N ASP A 388 -0.02 -28.43 1.32
CA ASP A 388 -0.19 -29.33 0.20
C ASP A 388 -0.52 -28.62 -1.11
N SER A 389 -1.28 -27.52 -1.04
CA SER A 389 -1.54 -26.67 -2.22
C SER A 389 -0.27 -25.99 -2.74
N LEU A 390 0.61 -25.51 -1.85
CA LEU A 390 1.90 -24.92 -2.20
C LEU A 390 2.87 -25.96 -2.77
N ILE A 391 2.89 -27.16 -2.19
CA ILE A 391 3.67 -28.30 -2.74
C ILE A 391 3.22 -28.61 -4.17
N THR A 392 1.93 -28.55 -4.46
CA THR A 392 1.41 -28.77 -5.82
C THR A 392 1.96 -27.74 -6.80
N ILE A 393 2.00 -26.45 -6.42
CA ILE A 393 2.61 -25.39 -7.22
C ILE A 393 4.10 -25.70 -7.45
N ALA A 394 4.83 -26.07 -6.38
CA ALA A 394 6.26 -26.35 -6.49
C ALA A 394 6.58 -27.57 -7.39
N GLU A 395 5.79 -28.63 -7.30
CA GLU A 395 5.93 -29.82 -8.12
C GLU A 395 5.56 -29.60 -9.59
N ASN A 396 4.60 -28.72 -9.86
CA ASN A 396 4.26 -28.30 -11.22
C ASN A 396 5.38 -27.47 -11.84
N ARG A 397 5.90 -26.50 -11.09
CA ARG A 397 6.99 -25.62 -11.53
C ARG A 397 8.33 -26.31 -11.64
N LYS A 398 8.68 -27.12 -10.63
CA LYS A 398 9.99 -27.81 -10.45
C LYS A 398 11.18 -26.91 -10.16
N ASP A 399 11.02 -25.60 -10.16
CA ASP A 399 12.07 -24.60 -9.99
C ASP A 399 12.00 -23.82 -8.66
N VAL A 400 11.12 -24.23 -7.73
CA VAL A 400 10.92 -23.57 -6.43
C VAL A 400 10.94 -24.57 -5.27
N VAL A 401 11.22 -24.04 -4.05
CA VAL A 401 11.12 -24.78 -2.79
C VAL A 401 10.19 -24.03 -1.84
N VAL A 402 9.27 -24.74 -1.19
CA VAL A 402 8.34 -24.22 -0.20
C VAL A 402 8.95 -24.29 1.20
N PHE A 403 8.77 -23.24 2.01
CA PHE A 403 9.18 -23.18 3.41
C PHE A 403 7.94 -23.01 4.28
N ALA A 404 7.73 -23.91 5.23
CA ALA A 404 6.53 -23.98 6.05
C ALA A 404 6.84 -24.16 7.54
N SER A 405 6.14 -23.42 8.38
CA SER A 405 6.12 -23.55 9.84
C SER A 405 4.87 -24.31 10.30
N PRO A 406 4.85 -24.92 11.49
CA PRO A 406 3.62 -25.53 12.07
C PRO A 406 2.59 -24.45 12.37
N GLN A 407 1.41 -24.85 12.86
CA GLN A 407 0.41 -23.92 13.36
C GLN A 407 0.92 -23.19 14.62
N ARG A 408 0.49 -21.95 14.78
CA ARG A 408 0.82 -21.16 15.98
C ARG A 408 0.34 -21.84 17.27
N SER A 409 -0.85 -22.43 17.25
CA SER A 409 -1.43 -23.16 18.37
C SER A 409 -0.62 -24.37 18.82
N ASP A 410 0.20 -24.96 17.95
CA ASP A 410 1.00 -26.14 18.26
C ASP A 410 2.16 -25.82 19.23
N VAL A 411 2.64 -24.59 19.21
CA VAL A 411 3.85 -24.19 19.93
C VAL A 411 3.68 -22.97 20.85
N VAL A 412 2.73 -22.06 20.58
CA VAL A 412 2.52 -20.85 21.38
C VAL A 412 1.46 -21.11 22.46
N ASN A 413 1.77 -20.73 23.70
CA ASN A 413 0.94 -20.96 24.88
C ASN A 413 0.69 -22.44 25.22
N VAL A 414 1.56 -23.33 24.76
CA VAL A 414 1.58 -24.75 25.16
C VAL A 414 2.58 -24.92 26.31
N ALA A 415 2.17 -25.52 27.39
CA ALA A 415 2.91 -25.48 28.67
C ALA A 415 4.17 -26.37 28.71
N ASP A 416 4.26 -27.40 27.86
CA ASP A 416 5.30 -28.42 27.90
C ASP A 416 5.95 -28.66 26.56
N SER A 417 7.28 -28.71 26.55
CA SER A 417 8.08 -28.86 25.32
C SER A 417 7.92 -30.23 24.63
N ASN A 418 7.56 -31.29 25.38
CA ASN A 418 7.27 -32.59 24.76
C ASN A 418 5.94 -32.52 24.01
N THR A 419 4.94 -31.86 24.58
CA THR A 419 3.65 -31.62 23.93
C THR A 419 3.83 -30.74 22.69
N GLN A 420 4.63 -29.66 22.76
CA GLN A 420 4.96 -28.81 21.60
C GLN A 420 5.61 -29.63 20.49
N THR A 421 6.60 -30.46 20.83
CA THR A 421 7.27 -31.35 19.86
C THR A 421 6.30 -32.34 19.22
N ALA A 422 5.44 -32.98 20.02
CA ALA A 422 4.44 -33.93 19.53
C ALA A 422 3.44 -33.24 18.58
N ASN A 423 2.91 -32.07 18.95
CA ASN A 423 1.98 -31.30 18.11
C ASN A 423 2.60 -30.94 16.75
N VAL A 424 3.86 -30.48 16.73
CA VAL A 424 4.58 -30.15 15.48
C VAL A 424 4.73 -31.37 14.59
N ILE A 425 5.08 -32.53 15.17
CA ILE A 425 5.20 -33.79 14.45
C ILE A 425 3.84 -34.24 13.89
N ASP A 426 2.78 -34.15 14.72
CA ASP A 426 1.42 -34.52 14.31
C ASP A 426 0.93 -33.64 13.16
N PHE A 427 1.10 -32.32 13.24
CA PHE A 427 0.73 -31.38 12.18
C PHE A 427 1.39 -31.76 10.83
N PHE A 428 2.71 -31.93 10.81
CA PHE A 428 3.43 -32.26 9.57
C PHE A 428 3.26 -33.71 9.11
N SER A 429 2.79 -34.60 9.99
CA SER A 429 2.41 -35.96 9.58
C SER A 429 1.24 -35.95 8.60
N GLY A 430 0.35 -34.94 8.71
CA GLY A 430 -0.77 -34.70 7.80
C GLY A 430 -0.38 -34.09 6.44
N VAL A 431 0.85 -33.61 6.29
CA VAL A 431 1.34 -33.03 5.02
C VAL A 431 2.00 -34.12 4.17
N ARG A 432 1.67 -34.16 2.87
CA ARG A 432 2.19 -35.16 1.95
C ARG A 432 3.72 -35.09 1.80
N SER A 433 4.32 -36.22 1.45
CA SER A 433 5.76 -36.34 1.22
C SER A 433 6.17 -35.64 -0.07
N SER A 434 7.12 -34.72 0.02
CA SER A 434 7.71 -34.05 -1.15
C SER A 434 9.12 -33.55 -0.85
N SER A 435 10.00 -33.59 -1.84
CA SER A 435 11.33 -32.98 -1.74
C SER A 435 11.31 -31.47 -2.02
N TYR A 436 10.18 -30.92 -2.45
CA TYR A 436 10.00 -29.49 -2.76
C TYR A 436 9.50 -28.68 -1.56
N VAL A 437 9.46 -29.25 -0.36
CA VAL A 437 9.06 -28.54 0.87
C VAL A 437 10.08 -28.73 1.98
N VAL A 438 10.21 -27.71 2.83
CA VAL A 438 11.09 -27.67 4.01
C VAL A 438 10.23 -27.28 5.21
N PHE A 439 10.29 -28.07 6.28
CA PHE A 439 9.56 -27.84 7.52
C PHE A 439 10.49 -27.34 8.61
N ASP A 440 10.03 -26.37 9.39
CA ASP A 440 10.71 -25.89 10.59
C ASP A 440 9.95 -26.22 11.87
N SER A 441 10.55 -25.97 13.03
CA SER A 441 10.00 -26.37 14.33
C SER A 441 9.15 -25.32 15.01
N GLY A 442 8.86 -24.14 14.37
CA GLY A 442 7.92 -23.26 15.05
C GLY A 442 8.06 -21.76 14.86
N TYR A 443 8.04 -21.02 15.97
CA TYR A 443 7.86 -19.57 16.02
C TYR A 443 8.97 -18.92 16.84
N LYS A 444 9.42 -17.74 16.38
CA LYS A 444 10.28 -16.83 17.14
C LYS A 444 9.47 -15.71 17.78
N TYR A 445 9.90 -15.25 18.96
CA TYR A 445 9.38 -14.07 19.64
C TYR A 445 10.22 -12.87 19.26
N SER A 446 9.64 -11.92 18.52
CA SER A 446 10.31 -10.75 18.00
C SER A 446 9.55 -9.46 18.30
N TYR A 447 10.26 -8.34 18.33
CA TYR A 447 9.69 -7.04 18.60
C TYR A 447 9.02 -6.46 17.35
N ASP A 448 7.73 -6.12 17.48
CA ASP A 448 6.96 -5.36 16.52
C ASP A 448 7.12 -3.86 16.82
N ARG A 449 8.00 -3.21 16.08
CA ARG A 449 8.31 -1.79 16.24
C ARG A 449 7.18 -0.84 15.83
N TYR A 450 6.19 -1.34 15.08
CA TYR A 450 5.08 -0.55 14.59
C TYR A 450 3.98 -0.39 15.65
N ASN A 451 3.84 -1.40 16.52
CA ASN A 451 2.83 -1.45 17.55
C ASN A 451 3.39 -1.44 18.98
N ASP A 452 4.73 -1.33 19.14
CA ASP A 452 5.43 -1.36 20.42
C ASP A 452 5.10 -2.61 21.29
N VAL A 453 5.05 -3.78 20.64
CA VAL A 453 4.73 -5.06 21.29
C VAL A 453 5.63 -6.18 20.81
N PHE A 454 5.77 -7.22 21.61
CA PHE A 454 6.41 -8.45 21.14
C PHE A 454 5.39 -9.45 20.62
N ARG A 455 5.70 -10.10 19.50
CA ARG A 455 4.82 -11.07 18.84
C ARG A 455 5.55 -12.36 18.51
N TYR A 456 4.82 -13.48 18.51
CA TYR A 456 5.30 -14.73 17.96
C TYR A 456 5.05 -14.77 16.44
N CYS A 457 6.13 -14.86 15.67
CA CYS A 457 6.12 -14.88 14.20
C CYS A 457 6.64 -16.23 13.69
N PRO A 458 6.06 -16.79 12.61
CA PRO A 458 6.53 -18.05 12.03
C PRO A 458 7.95 -17.93 11.50
N LEU A 459 8.71 -19.02 11.55
CA LEU A 459 10.13 -19.06 11.15
C LEU A 459 10.34 -19.24 9.64
N ASN A 460 9.31 -19.63 8.88
CA ASN A 460 9.46 -19.95 7.45
C ASN A 460 10.05 -18.81 6.61
N GLY A 461 9.72 -17.55 6.93
CA GLY A 461 10.33 -16.39 6.29
C GLY A 461 11.84 -16.28 6.55
N ASP A 462 12.27 -16.54 7.80
CA ASP A 462 13.69 -16.56 8.16
C ASP A 462 14.43 -17.69 7.44
N ILE A 463 13.86 -18.89 7.39
CA ILE A 463 14.52 -20.06 6.80
C ILE A 463 14.64 -19.92 5.28
N ALA A 464 13.60 -19.42 4.62
CA ALA A 464 13.69 -19.03 3.21
C ALA A 464 14.76 -17.94 3.00
N GLY A 465 14.82 -16.96 3.91
CA GLY A 465 15.84 -15.92 3.92
C GLY A 465 17.27 -16.46 4.09
N LEU A 466 17.47 -17.43 4.96
CA LEU A 466 18.77 -18.11 5.11
C LEU A 466 19.17 -18.84 3.83
N ALA A 467 18.22 -19.45 3.12
CA ALA A 467 18.47 -20.07 1.83
C ALA A 467 18.89 -19.02 0.78
N ALA A 468 18.18 -17.89 0.70
CA ALA A 468 18.54 -16.77 -0.19
C ALA A 468 19.91 -16.17 0.15
N ARG A 469 20.20 -15.95 1.45
CA ARG A 469 21.50 -15.47 1.90
C ARG A 469 22.63 -16.44 1.59
N THR A 470 22.38 -17.74 1.65
CA THR A 470 23.39 -18.75 1.32
C THR A 470 23.80 -18.66 -0.15
N ASP A 471 22.87 -18.34 -1.06
CA ASP A 471 23.17 -18.09 -2.47
C ASP A 471 24.13 -16.92 -2.67
N LEU A 472 23.98 -15.86 -1.85
CA LEU A 472 24.84 -14.67 -1.92
C LEU A 472 26.25 -14.92 -1.33
N LEU A 473 26.34 -15.74 -0.28
CA LEU A 473 27.61 -15.97 0.45
C LEU A 473 28.43 -17.13 -0.10
N ALA A 474 27.77 -18.07 -0.76
CA ALA A 474 28.39 -19.28 -1.30
C ALA A 474 27.70 -19.65 -2.63
N ASP A 475 26.77 -20.59 -2.60
CA ASP A 475 25.95 -21.01 -3.74
C ASP A 475 24.69 -21.75 -3.27
N SER A 476 23.72 -21.94 -4.16
CA SER A 476 22.43 -22.56 -3.84
C SER A 476 22.54 -24.05 -3.39
N TRP A 477 23.63 -24.72 -3.70
CA TRP A 477 23.88 -26.11 -3.30
C TRP A 477 24.62 -26.26 -1.96
N TYR A 478 24.84 -25.16 -1.23
CA TYR A 478 25.30 -25.25 0.14
C TYR A 478 24.11 -25.34 1.10
N SER A 479 24.29 -26.04 2.24
CA SER A 479 23.27 -26.10 3.29
C SER A 479 23.08 -24.73 3.93
N PRO A 480 21.83 -24.22 4.06
CA PRO A 480 21.54 -22.98 4.77
C PRO A 480 21.61 -23.13 6.29
N ALA A 481 21.76 -24.36 6.80
CA ALA A 481 21.78 -24.68 8.21
C ALA A 481 23.17 -24.61 8.85
N GLY A 482 23.23 -24.69 10.18
CA GLY A 482 24.44 -24.78 10.98
C GLY A 482 24.96 -23.46 11.49
N LEU A 483 26.05 -23.53 12.28
CA LEU A 483 26.60 -22.41 13.07
C LEU A 483 27.04 -21.20 12.23
N ASN A 484 27.47 -21.45 11.00
CA ASN A 484 28.01 -20.37 10.15
C ASN A 484 26.93 -19.67 9.29
N ARG A 485 25.93 -20.40 8.82
CA ARG A 485 24.92 -19.88 7.88
C ARG A 485 23.51 -19.84 8.46
N GLY A 486 23.18 -20.71 9.42
CA GLY A 486 21.84 -20.91 9.96
C GLY A 486 21.42 -19.96 11.07
N ILE A 487 22.08 -18.82 11.29
CA ILE A 487 21.76 -17.89 12.37
C ILE A 487 20.49 -17.09 12.05
N ILE A 488 19.48 -17.24 12.91
CA ILE A 488 18.20 -16.53 12.83
C ILE A 488 18.35 -15.12 13.43
N ARG A 489 17.93 -14.11 12.69
CA ARG A 489 18.00 -12.71 13.10
C ARG A 489 16.75 -12.28 13.89
N GLY A 490 16.90 -11.32 14.81
CA GLY A 490 15.78 -10.68 15.47
C GLY A 490 14.95 -11.57 16.41
N ALA A 491 15.45 -12.75 16.80
CA ALA A 491 14.77 -13.63 17.74
C ALA A 491 15.17 -13.27 19.18
N ALA A 492 14.25 -12.71 19.97
CA ALA A 492 14.45 -12.51 21.41
C ALA A 492 14.42 -13.87 22.15
N LYS A 493 13.53 -14.76 21.73
CA LYS A 493 13.43 -16.16 22.17
C LYS A 493 12.64 -16.97 21.14
N LEU A 494 12.69 -18.29 21.25
CA LEU A 494 11.79 -19.20 20.52
C LEU A 494 10.51 -19.44 21.33
N ALA A 495 9.43 -19.89 20.68
CA ALA A 495 8.22 -20.37 21.34
C ALA A 495 8.53 -21.53 22.30
N TYR A 496 9.43 -22.42 21.87
CA TYR A 496 10.11 -23.38 22.72
C TYR A 496 11.50 -23.69 22.19
N ASN A 497 12.42 -24.10 23.08
CA ASN A 497 13.75 -24.49 22.70
C ASN A 497 13.91 -26.00 22.84
N PRO A 498 13.92 -26.78 21.73
CA PRO A 498 13.91 -28.23 21.80
C PRO A 498 15.23 -28.78 22.39
N THR A 499 15.11 -29.72 23.33
CA THR A 499 16.22 -30.49 23.89
C THR A 499 16.87 -31.37 22.81
N LYS A 500 18.01 -32.00 23.14
CA LYS A 500 18.66 -32.90 22.18
C LYS A 500 17.74 -34.05 21.71
N VAL A 501 17.02 -34.69 22.64
CA VAL A 501 16.10 -35.78 22.31
C VAL A 501 14.97 -35.27 21.39
N GLN A 502 14.37 -34.15 21.74
CA GLN A 502 13.30 -33.55 20.93
C GLN A 502 13.81 -33.14 19.54
N ARG A 503 15.05 -32.65 19.41
CA ARG A 503 15.65 -32.37 18.10
C ARG A 503 15.86 -33.65 17.27
N ASP A 504 16.26 -34.73 17.91
CA ASP A 504 16.42 -36.02 17.24
C ASP A 504 15.06 -36.55 16.74
N ASP A 505 13.98 -36.39 17.56
CA ASP A 505 12.61 -36.76 17.20
C ASP A 505 12.08 -35.92 16.03
N LEU A 506 12.22 -34.57 16.10
CA LEU A 506 11.84 -33.66 15.02
C LEU A 506 12.57 -34.02 13.72
N TYR A 507 13.89 -34.18 13.78
CA TYR A 507 14.72 -34.46 12.61
C TYR A 507 14.43 -35.83 12.01
N THR A 508 14.09 -36.84 12.81
CA THR A 508 13.65 -38.15 12.33
C THR A 508 12.33 -38.03 11.55
N ASN A 509 11.45 -37.13 11.98
CA ASN A 509 10.19 -36.83 11.32
C ASN A 509 10.28 -35.73 10.26
N ARG A 510 11.46 -35.56 9.61
CA ARG A 510 11.69 -34.60 8.50
C ARG A 510 11.52 -33.11 8.83
N ILE A 511 11.49 -32.75 10.12
CA ILE A 511 11.35 -31.37 10.59
C ILE A 511 12.72 -30.84 10.98
N ASN A 512 13.07 -29.66 10.51
CA ASN A 512 14.35 -29.03 10.81
C ASN A 512 14.26 -28.27 12.13
N PRO A 513 14.92 -28.72 13.20
CA PRO A 513 14.84 -28.04 14.48
C PRO A 513 15.55 -26.70 14.43
N VAL A 514 14.91 -25.66 14.97
CA VAL A 514 15.52 -24.40 15.30
C VAL A 514 15.75 -24.37 16.81
N ALA A 515 16.97 -24.10 17.24
CA ALA A 515 17.34 -24.13 18.65
C ALA A 515 18.25 -22.96 19.02
N THR A 516 18.13 -22.49 20.27
CA THR A 516 19.02 -21.47 20.84
C THR A 516 20.13 -22.16 21.62
N PHE A 517 21.37 -21.89 21.22
CA PHE A 517 22.56 -22.39 21.88
C PHE A 517 23.24 -21.28 22.69
N SER A 518 23.68 -21.59 23.91
CA SER A 518 24.37 -20.63 24.75
C SER A 518 25.63 -20.10 24.07
N GLY A 519 25.74 -18.79 23.96
CA GLY A 519 26.88 -18.11 23.33
C GLY A 519 26.92 -18.14 21.80
N GLN A 520 25.96 -18.81 21.13
CA GLN A 520 25.93 -18.95 19.67
C GLN A 520 24.66 -18.40 19.02
N GLY A 521 23.59 -18.14 19.82
CA GLY A 521 22.33 -17.59 19.35
C GLY A 521 21.34 -18.66 18.88
N THR A 522 20.31 -18.20 18.18
CA THR A 522 19.24 -19.05 17.62
C THR A 522 19.62 -19.51 16.22
N ILE A 523 19.59 -20.80 15.96
CA ILE A 523 20.18 -21.41 14.77
C ILE A 523 19.24 -22.46 14.17
N LEU A 524 19.11 -22.46 12.84
CA LEU A 524 18.55 -23.59 12.09
C LEU A 524 19.55 -24.76 12.14
N PHE A 525 19.16 -25.88 12.79
CA PHE A 525 20.05 -27.01 13.05
C PHE A 525 19.62 -28.29 12.32
N GLY A 526 19.10 -28.15 11.08
CA GLY A 526 18.68 -29.25 10.20
C GLY A 526 18.55 -28.77 8.77
N ASP A 527 18.71 -29.68 7.81
CA ASP A 527 18.71 -29.41 6.37
C ASP A 527 17.92 -30.43 5.55
N LYS A 528 16.91 -31.06 6.16
CA LYS A 528 16.03 -32.02 5.48
C LYS A 528 14.92 -31.34 4.68
N THR A 529 14.56 -31.97 3.57
CA THR A 529 13.28 -31.71 2.89
C THR A 529 12.15 -32.52 3.52
N GLY A 530 10.89 -32.25 3.10
CA GLY A 530 9.72 -33.00 3.57
C GLY A 530 9.59 -34.40 2.96
N LEU A 531 10.62 -34.97 2.36
CA LEU A 531 10.59 -36.30 1.77
C LEU A 531 10.67 -37.38 2.87
N THR A 532 9.75 -38.35 2.84
CA THR A 532 9.70 -39.45 3.82
C THR A 532 10.63 -40.58 3.49
N SER A 533 10.86 -40.85 2.18
CA SER A 533 11.72 -41.93 1.73
C SER A 533 13.17 -41.47 1.69
N PRO A 534 14.15 -42.29 2.15
CA PRO A 534 15.57 -41.98 2.01
C PRO A 534 15.96 -41.79 0.54
N SER A 535 16.53 -40.63 0.21
CA SER A 535 16.95 -40.27 -1.13
C SER A 535 18.01 -39.17 -1.06
N ALA A 536 18.76 -38.96 -2.12
CA ALA A 536 19.63 -37.79 -2.23
C ALA A 536 18.84 -36.47 -2.14
N PHE A 537 17.56 -36.47 -2.51
CA PHE A 537 16.66 -35.33 -2.47
C PHE A 537 16.03 -35.08 -1.07
N ASP A 538 16.40 -35.85 -0.05
CA ASP A 538 15.99 -35.59 1.31
C ASP A 538 16.76 -34.43 1.97
N ARG A 539 17.68 -33.79 1.24
CA ARG A 539 18.50 -32.64 1.64
C ARG A 539 18.16 -31.37 0.87
N ILE A 540 18.04 -30.26 1.59
CA ILE A 540 17.73 -28.94 1.01
C ILE A 540 18.75 -28.56 -0.06
N ASN A 541 20.04 -28.70 0.26
CA ASN A 541 21.14 -28.33 -0.65
C ASN A 541 21.15 -29.15 -1.94
N VAL A 542 20.86 -30.45 -1.87
CA VAL A 542 20.80 -31.31 -3.06
C VAL A 542 19.59 -30.96 -3.92
N ARG A 543 18.41 -30.76 -3.32
CA ARG A 543 17.23 -30.34 -4.08
C ARG A 543 17.46 -28.98 -4.77
N ARG A 544 18.07 -28.03 -4.08
CA ARG A 544 18.37 -26.71 -4.65
C ARG A 544 19.44 -26.77 -5.74
N LEU A 545 20.43 -27.65 -5.61
CA LEU A 545 21.40 -27.93 -6.69
C LEU A 545 20.67 -28.34 -7.97
N PHE A 546 19.76 -29.32 -7.88
CA PHE A 546 19.06 -29.82 -9.06
C PHE A 546 18.13 -28.75 -9.65
N ILE A 547 17.44 -27.95 -8.83
CA ILE A 547 16.65 -26.80 -9.30
C ILE A 547 17.52 -25.82 -10.09
N THR A 548 18.72 -25.51 -9.60
CA THR A 548 19.65 -24.60 -10.28
C THR A 548 20.12 -25.20 -11.64
N LEU A 549 20.42 -26.47 -11.65
CA LEU A 549 20.85 -27.16 -12.89
C LEU A 549 19.69 -27.25 -13.91
N GLU A 550 18.50 -27.64 -13.48
CA GLU A 550 17.30 -27.72 -14.32
C GLU A 550 16.97 -26.36 -14.94
N LYS A 551 17.01 -25.29 -14.12
CA LYS A 551 16.74 -23.93 -14.56
C LYS A 551 17.82 -23.41 -15.52
N ALA A 552 19.10 -23.67 -15.23
CA ALA A 552 20.21 -23.28 -16.10
C ALA A 552 20.15 -23.99 -17.45
N ILE A 553 19.84 -25.29 -17.46
CA ILE A 553 19.69 -26.08 -18.69
C ILE A 553 18.48 -25.57 -19.49
N SER A 554 17.35 -25.36 -18.85
CA SER A 554 16.13 -24.81 -19.49
C SER A 554 16.41 -23.47 -20.16
N THR A 555 17.12 -22.56 -19.47
CA THR A 555 17.47 -21.25 -20.02
C THR A 555 18.47 -21.35 -21.17
N ALA A 556 19.44 -22.26 -21.08
CA ALA A 556 20.45 -22.48 -22.14
C ALA A 556 19.87 -23.21 -23.37
N SER A 557 18.76 -23.93 -23.23
CA SER A 557 18.11 -24.68 -24.33
C SER A 557 17.07 -23.86 -25.11
N LYS A 558 16.63 -22.70 -24.58
CA LYS A 558 15.78 -21.73 -25.26
C LYS A 558 16.61 -20.85 -26.21
#